data_83a56bf6846eab17dd0edecff542133c
#
_entry.id   83a56bf6846eab17dd0edecff542133c
#
_cell.length_a   1.000
_cell.length_b   1.000
_cell.length_c   1.000
_cell.angle_alpha   90.00
_cell.angle_beta   90.00
_cell.angle_gamma   90.00
#
_symmetry.space_group_name_H-M   'P 1'
#
loop_
_entity.id
_entity.type
_entity.pdbx_description
1 polymer ?
#
loop_
_entity_poly.entity_id
_entity_poly.type
_entity_poly.pdbx_seq_one_letter_code
_entity_poly.pdbx_strand_id
1 'polypeptide(L)'
;YKRQSEEDARRMAEERGWSIAKDGDMWRRVVPSPEPHRIFELRPIHWLLEKNTTVICAGGGGIPTVYNSDGELEGVEVVIDKDRASALLARQLDARLLILATDADGVYLDWGTDKARKIESTTPDEIEQHEFDAGSMGPKVEAACDFVRRTGERAVIGALTDLGAMVAGEAGTQFTIE
;
A
#
# COMPACT_ATOMS: atom_id res chain seq x y z
N TYR A 1 -15.51 -4.44 5.13
CA TYR A 1 -16.74 -4.24 4.34
C TYR A 1 -17.31 -5.59 3.92
N LYS A 2 -18.58 -5.84 4.19
CA LYS A 2 -19.21 -7.13 3.89
C LYS A 2 -19.60 -7.17 2.42
N ARG A 3 -19.18 -8.21 1.69
CA ARG A 3 -19.66 -8.49 0.33
C ARG A 3 -21.14 -8.85 0.38
N GLN A 4 -21.93 -8.36 -0.57
CA GLN A 4 -23.40 -8.45 -0.61
C GLN A 4 -23.86 -8.85 -2.01
N SER A 5 -25.13 -9.28 -2.12
CA SER A 5 -25.79 -9.42 -3.41
C SER A 5 -25.91 -8.05 -4.10
N GLU A 6 -26.10 -8.03 -5.41
CA GLU A 6 -26.33 -6.79 -6.15
C GLU A 6 -27.57 -6.04 -5.63
N GLU A 7 -28.67 -6.77 -5.40
CA GLU A 7 -29.92 -6.22 -4.92
C GLU A 7 -29.77 -5.53 -3.56
N ASP A 8 -29.12 -6.21 -2.60
CA ASP A 8 -28.85 -5.63 -1.27
C ASP A 8 -27.93 -4.41 -1.34
N ALA A 9 -26.90 -4.47 -2.17
CA ALA A 9 -25.96 -3.36 -2.34
C ALA A 9 -26.65 -2.13 -2.93
N ARG A 10 -27.49 -2.30 -3.95
CA ARG A 10 -28.26 -1.21 -4.56
C ARG A 10 -29.24 -0.60 -3.58
N ARG A 11 -30.00 -1.43 -2.85
CA ARG A 11 -30.92 -0.95 -1.80
C ARG A 11 -30.17 -0.11 -0.76
N MET A 12 -29.04 -0.59 -0.25
CA MET A 12 -28.25 0.14 0.73
C MET A 12 -27.62 1.43 0.15
N ALA A 13 -27.29 1.42 -1.14
CA ALA A 13 -26.79 2.62 -1.82
C ALA A 13 -27.88 3.70 -1.88
N GLU A 14 -29.11 3.34 -2.22
CA GLU A 14 -30.26 4.27 -2.25
C GLU A 14 -30.62 4.79 -0.86
N GLU A 15 -30.72 3.90 0.15
CA GLU A 15 -31.10 4.27 1.51
C GLU A 15 -30.05 5.15 2.22
N ARG A 16 -28.75 4.98 1.91
CA ARG A 16 -27.64 5.59 2.66
C ARG A 16 -26.74 6.52 1.83
N GLY A 17 -27.02 6.68 0.55
CA GLY A 17 -26.19 7.48 -0.35
C GLY A 17 -24.80 6.88 -0.59
N TRP A 18 -24.64 5.53 -0.53
CA TRP A 18 -23.36 4.89 -0.66
C TRP A 18 -22.97 4.67 -2.13
N SER A 19 -21.69 4.87 -2.44
CA SER A 19 -21.12 4.37 -3.67
C SER A 19 -20.85 2.86 -3.54
N ILE A 20 -21.16 2.10 -4.59
CA ILE A 20 -20.95 0.65 -4.62
C ILE A 20 -20.17 0.26 -5.87
N ALA A 21 -19.43 -0.83 -5.78
CA ALA A 21 -18.72 -1.43 -6.91
C ALA A 21 -18.77 -2.95 -6.84
N LYS A 22 -18.62 -3.58 -8.00
CA LYS A 22 -18.50 -5.03 -8.13
C LYS A 22 -17.15 -5.51 -7.58
N ASP A 23 -17.15 -6.64 -6.88
CA ASP A 23 -15.98 -7.27 -6.29
C ASP A 23 -16.09 -8.79 -6.50
N GLY A 24 -15.51 -9.30 -7.58
CA GLY A 24 -15.76 -10.64 -8.08
C GLY A 24 -17.22 -10.83 -8.49
N ASP A 25 -17.88 -11.85 -7.94
CA ASP A 25 -19.29 -12.14 -8.17
C ASP A 25 -20.24 -11.40 -7.22
N MET A 26 -19.69 -10.60 -6.33
CA MET A 26 -20.42 -9.88 -5.29
C MET A 26 -20.26 -8.36 -5.44
N TRP A 27 -20.99 -7.61 -4.62
CA TRP A 27 -20.92 -6.15 -4.56
C TRP A 27 -20.50 -5.68 -3.17
N ARG A 28 -19.84 -4.54 -3.13
CA ARG A 28 -19.43 -3.90 -1.87
C ARG A 28 -19.56 -2.38 -1.93
N ARG A 29 -19.72 -1.78 -0.78
CA ARG A 29 -19.55 -0.34 -0.62
C ARG A 29 -18.10 0.03 -0.96
N VAL A 30 -17.93 1.13 -1.67
CA VAL A 30 -16.63 1.74 -1.94
C VAL A 30 -16.62 3.18 -1.45
N VAL A 31 -15.43 3.66 -1.11
CA VAL A 31 -15.15 5.04 -0.73
C VAL A 31 -13.89 5.49 -1.45
N PRO A 32 -13.64 6.80 -1.62
CA PRO A 32 -12.39 7.29 -2.20
C PRO A 32 -11.16 6.78 -1.43
N SER A 33 -10.04 6.61 -2.14
CA SER A 33 -8.75 6.25 -1.55
C SER A 33 -7.70 7.28 -1.98
N PRO A 34 -7.69 8.46 -1.34
CA PRO A 34 -6.74 9.52 -1.66
C PRO A 34 -5.32 9.17 -1.20
N GLU A 35 -4.35 9.86 -1.78
CA GLU A 35 -2.96 9.78 -1.36
C GLU A 35 -2.78 10.40 0.04
N PRO A 36 -2.08 9.71 0.97
CA PRO A 36 -1.78 10.27 2.28
C PRO A 36 -0.67 11.33 2.18
N HIS A 37 -0.86 12.45 2.88
CA HIS A 37 0.11 13.56 2.85
C HIS A 37 0.93 13.69 4.13
N ARG A 38 0.36 13.33 5.27
CA ARG A 38 0.98 13.55 6.58
C ARG A 38 0.59 12.49 7.58
N ILE A 39 1.56 12.08 8.39
CA ILE A 39 1.37 11.23 9.57
C ILE A 39 1.61 12.09 10.80
N PHE A 40 0.59 12.24 11.67
CA PHE A 40 0.68 13.13 12.82
C PHE A 40 1.62 12.61 13.90
N GLU A 41 1.67 11.27 14.07
CA GLU A 41 2.46 10.59 15.08
C GLU A 41 3.93 10.42 14.71
N LEU A 42 4.39 11.02 13.62
CA LEU A 42 5.78 10.87 13.14
C LEU A 42 6.81 11.21 14.22
N ARG A 43 6.60 12.30 14.95
CA ARG A 43 7.52 12.77 16.00
C ARG A 43 7.68 11.80 17.17
N PRO A 44 6.61 11.27 17.81
CA PRO A 44 6.76 10.23 18.82
C PRO A 44 7.34 8.92 18.26
N ILE A 45 7.08 8.56 17.00
CA ILE A 45 7.70 7.40 16.35
C ILE A 45 9.23 7.58 16.30
N HIS A 46 9.72 8.74 15.85
CA HIS A 46 11.16 9.06 15.85
C HIS A 46 11.78 8.90 17.25
N TRP A 47 11.15 9.46 18.27
CA TRP A 47 11.66 9.36 19.65
C TRP A 47 11.78 7.92 20.15
N LEU A 48 10.85 7.04 19.76
CA LEU A 48 10.89 5.62 20.12
C LEU A 48 12.01 4.90 19.36
N LEU A 49 12.18 5.19 18.07
CA LEU A 49 13.24 4.61 17.24
C LEU A 49 14.64 5.01 17.76
N GLU A 50 14.85 6.26 18.16
CA GLU A 50 16.08 6.72 18.83
C GLU A 50 16.41 5.96 20.12
N LYS A 51 15.41 5.37 20.75
CA LYS A 51 15.54 4.50 21.93
C LYS A 51 15.67 3.01 21.58
N ASN A 52 15.91 2.68 20.30
CA ASN A 52 15.95 1.31 19.79
C ASN A 52 14.66 0.52 20.05
N THR A 53 13.52 1.19 20.08
CA THR A 53 12.21 0.57 20.25
C THR A 53 11.63 0.21 18.90
N THR A 54 11.16 -1.03 18.73
CA THR A 54 10.36 -1.42 17.56
C THR A 54 8.98 -0.81 17.68
N VAL A 55 8.54 -0.08 16.66
CA VAL A 55 7.24 0.61 16.62
C VAL A 55 6.28 -0.09 15.68
N ILE A 56 5.10 -0.47 16.19
CA ILE A 56 3.98 -0.95 15.37
C ILE A 56 3.01 0.21 15.20
N CYS A 57 2.80 0.65 13.96
CA CYS A 57 1.98 1.83 13.66
C CYS A 57 1.27 1.70 12.31
N ALA A 58 0.47 2.73 11.95
CA ALA A 58 -0.30 2.87 10.73
C ALA A 58 -1.37 1.80 10.46
N GLY A 59 -1.27 0.57 10.98
CA GLY A 59 -2.28 -0.48 10.82
C GLY A 59 -2.69 -0.68 9.35
N GLY A 60 -3.96 -0.52 9.04
CA GLY A 60 -4.51 -0.66 7.68
C GLY A 60 -4.39 0.60 6.81
N GLY A 61 -3.62 1.63 7.23
CA GLY A 61 -3.46 2.91 6.52
C GLY A 61 -3.70 4.14 7.41
N GLY A 62 -4.08 3.94 8.68
CA GLY A 62 -4.39 5.00 9.63
C GLY A 62 -5.85 5.44 9.62
N ILE A 63 -6.19 6.42 10.45
CA ILE A 63 -7.49 7.08 10.51
C ILE A 63 -7.43 8.33 9.64
N PRO A 64 -8.19 8.39 8.53
CA PRO A 64 -8.13 9.51 7.61
C PRO A 64 -8.80 10.76 8.20
N THR A 65 -8.10 11.86 8.11
CA THR A 65 -8.56 13.16 8.59
C THR A 65 -8.20 14.27 7.61
N VAL A 66 -8.96 15.35 7.61
CA VAL A 66 -8.68 16.58 6.86
C VAL A 66 -8.87 17.80 7.77
N TYR A 67 -8.26 18.91 7.39
CA TYR A 67 -8.60 20.20 8.01
C TYR A 67 -9.82 20.79 7.30
N ASN A 68 -10.83 21.16 8.08
CA ASN A 68 -12.00 21.89 7.59
C ASN A 68 -11.68 23.36 7.31
N SER A 69 -12.68 24.14 6.86
CA SER A 69 -12.54 25.57 6.58
C SER A 69 -12.10 26.42 7.78
N ASP A 70 -12.40 25.96 8.99
CA ASP A 70 -12.08 26.65 10.25
C ASP A 70 -10.69 26.24 10.79
N GLY A 71 -10.00 25.34 10.08
CA GLY A 71 -8.68 24.83 10.46
C GLY A 71 -8.74 23.74 11.54
N GLU A 72 -9.89 23.17 11.80
CA GLU A 72 -10.08 22.08 12.73
C GLU A 72 -9.91 20.72 12.03
N LEU A 73 -9.36 19.73 12.74
CA LEU A 73 -9.15 18.41 12.23
C LEU A 73 -10.42 17.58 12.37
N GLU A 74 -10.92 17.04 11.27
CA GLU A 74 -12.10 16.19 11.24
C GLU A 74 -11.86 14.86 10.52
N GLY A 75 -12.59 13.79 10.92
CA GLY A 75 -12.57 12.50 10.25
C GLY A 75 -13.35 12.52 8.96
N VAL A 76 -12.87 11.82 7.93
CA VAL A 76 -13.53 11.73 6.63
C VAL A 76 -13.79 10.29 6.20
N GLU A 77 -14.86 10.09 5.41
CA GLU A 77 -15.24 8.76 4.89
C GLU A 77 -14.41 8.38 3.65
N VAL A 78 -13.13 8.09 3.87
CA VAL A 78 -12.20 7.58 2.85
C VAL A 78 -11.42 6.40 3.42
N VAL A 79 -10.66 5.72 2.60
CA VAL A 79 -9.70 4.69 3.03
C VAL A 79 -8.32 5.10 2.53
N ILE A 80 -7.36 5.16 3.42
CA ILE A 80 -5.96 5.30 3.01
C ILE A 80 -5.41 3.90 2.73
N ASP A 81 -4.79 3.75 1.56
CA ASP A 81 -4.11 2.51 1.22
C ASP A 81 -2.89 2.29 2.15
N LYS A 82 -2.77 1.07 2.71
CA LYS A 82 -1.72 0.75 3.69
C LYS A 82 -0.32 0.77 3.09
N ASP A 83 -0.19 0.41 1.80
CA ASP A 83 1.11 0.34 1.13
C ASP A 83 1.61 1.77 0.85
N ARG A 84 0.71 2.67 0.41
CA ARG A 84 1.00 4.11 0.28
C ARG A 84 1.31 4.79 1.63
N ALA A 85 0.55 4.45 2.68
CA ALA A 85 0.83 4.96 4.03
C ALA A 85 2.20 4.48 4.53
N SER A 86 2.57 3.21 4.25
CA SER A 86 3.86 2.64 4.63
C SER A 86 5.02 3.30 3.87
N ALA A 87 4.88 3.56 2.58
CA ALA A 87 5.87 4.28 1.79
C ALA A 87 6.06 5.73 2.29
N LEU A 88 4.96 6.44 2.59
CA LEU A 88 5.04 7.76 3.20
C LEU A 88 5.77 7.74 4.53
N LEU A 89 5.42 6.79 5.42
CA LEU A 89 6.06 6.64 6.72
C LEU A 89 7.54 6.32 6.59
N ALA A 90 7.90 5.34 5.75
CA ALA A 90 9.27 4.93 5.51
C ALA A 90 10.12 6.11 5.00
N ARG A 91 9.59 6.90 4.08
CA ARG A 91 10.23 8.11 3.56
C ARG A 91 10.42 9.18 4.64
N GLN A 92 9.40 9.42 5.48
CA GLN A 92 9.48 10.42 6.56
C GLN A 92 10.36 10.00 7.74
N LEU A 93 10.68 8.71 7.84
CA LEU A 93 11.58 8.13 8.84
C LEU A 93 13.00 7.90 8.31
N ASP A 94 13.29 8.31 7.08
CA ASP A 94 14.58 8.07 6.41
C ASP A 94 14.96 6.58 6.44
N ALA A 95 13.97 5.70 6.22
CA ALA A 95 14.19 4.26 6.19
C ALA A 95 15.07 3.86 5.00
N ARG A 96 16.06 3.00 5.25
CA ARG A 96 16.96 2.48 4.22
C ARG A 96 16.40 1.30 3.45
N LEU A 97 15.26 0.78 3.87
CA LEU A 97 14.59 -0.35 3.22
C LEU A 97 13.10 -0.29 3.50
N LEU A 98 12.29 -0.43 2.45
CA LEU A 98 10.84 -0.67 2.54
C LEU A 98 10.55 -2.10 2.13
N ILE A 99 9.93 -2.89 3.01
CA ILE A 99 9.46 -4.25 2.72
C ILE A 99 7.95 -4.26 2.64
N LEU A 100 7.41 -4.65 1.49
CA LEU A 100 5.99 -4.88 1.28
C LEU A 100 5.73 -6.39 1.22
N ALA A 101 5.47 -6.97 2.40
CA ALA A 101 5.25 -8.40 2.53
C ALA A 101 3.83 -8.79 2.07
N THR A 102 3.74 -9.89 1.32
CA THR A 102 2.50 -10.41 0.75
C THR A 102 2.51 -11.95 0.78
N ASP A 103 1.52 -12.59 0.17
CA ASP A 103 1.40 -14.03 -0.01
C ASP A 103 2.14 -14.57 -1.26
N ALA A 104 2.55 -13.66 -2.17
CA ALA A 104 3.38 -14.01 -3.32
C ALA A 104 4.87 -13.84 -2.99
N ASP A 105 5.72 -14.68 -3.57
CA ASP A 105 7.18 -14.63 -3.38
C ASP A 105 7.88 -13.51 -4.18
N GLY A 106 7.13 -12.70 -4.92
CA GLY A 106 7.60 -11.56 -5.69
C GLY A 106 6.55 -11.02 -6.64
N VAL A 107 6.96 -10.10 -7.50
CA VAL A 107 6.13 -9.53 -8.57
C VAL A 107 6.29 -10.38 -9.83
N TYR A 108 5.17 -10.67 -10.49
CA TYR A 108 5.14 -11.46 -11.70
C TYR A 108 4.55 -10.67 -12.87
N LEU A 109 5.15 -10.81 -14.04
CA LEU A 109 4.47 -10.50 -15.29
C LEU A 109 3.58 -11.69 -15.69
N ASP A 110 2.49 -11.41 -16.39
CA ASP A 110 1.54 -12.41 -16.91
C ASP A 110 1.01 -13.38 -15.83
N TRP A 111 0.79 -12.87 -14.60
CA TRP A 111 0.31 -13.66 -13.46
C TRP A 111 -0.95 -14.45 -13.80
N GLY A 112 -0.98 -15.71 -13.37
CA GLY A 112 -2.13 -16.60 -13.61
C GLY A 112 -2.16 -17.24 -14.99
N THR A 113 -1.14 -17.05 -15.80
CA THR A 113 -0.98 -17.70 -17.12
C THR A 113 0.21 -18.67 -17.13
N ASP A 114 0.31 -19.47 -18.18
CA ASP A 114 1.46 -20.36 -18.44
C ASP A 114 2.75 -19.60 -18.81
N LYS A 115 2.64 -18.30 -19.00
CA LYS A 115 3.77 -17.39 -19.29
C LYS A 115 4.20 -16.57 -18.06
N ALA A 116 3.63 -16.85 -16.89
CA ALA A 116 3.97 -16.13 -15.67
C ALA A 116 5.48 -16.15 -15.42
N ARG A 117 6.08 -14.97 -15.26
CA ARG A 117 7.52 -14.79 -15.04
C ARG A 117 7.77 -13.87 -13.87
N LYS A 118 8.47 -14.36 -12.86
CA LYS A 118 8.90 -13.55 -11.72
C LYS A 118 9.93 -12.51 -12.15
N ILE A 119 9.81 -11.33 -11.58
CA ILE A 119 10.80 -10.25 -11.68
C ILE A 119 11.70 -10.34 -10.46
N GLU A 120 13.00 -10.58 -10.65
CA GLU A 120 13.95 -10.65 -9.54
C GLU A 120 14.38 -9.25 -9.07
N SER A 121 14.66 -8.36 -10.03
CA SER A 121 15.01 -6.96 -9.76
C SER A 121 14.44 -6.06 -10.86
N THR A 122 14.19 -4.81 -10.51
CA THR A 122 13.64 -3.82 -11.44
C THR A 122 13.88 -2.40 -10.94
N THR A 123 13.80 -1.46 -11.87
CA THR A 123 13.70 -0.02 -11.56
C THR A 123 12.27 0.45 -11.67
N PRO A 124 11.91 1.60 -11.06
CA PRO A 124 10.59 2.21 -11.26
C PRO A 124 10.22 2.45 -12.73
N ASP A 125 11.19 2.85 -13.56
CA ASP A 125 10.93 3.16 -14.97
C ASP A 125 10.68 1.91 -15.83
N GLU A 126 11.29 0.77 -15.45
CA GLU A 126 11.07 -0.51 -16.12
C GLU A 126 9.72 -1.11 -15.74
N ILE A 127 9.42 -1.16 -14.44
CA ILE A 127 8.22 -1.85 -13.95
C ILE A 127 6.93 -1.13 -14.34
N GLU A 128 6.93 0.20 -14.43
CA GLU A 128 5.77 1.02 -14.80
C GLU A 128 5.39 0.89 -16.29
N GLN A 129 6.20 0.20 -17.11
CA GLN A 129 5.82 -0.16 -18.47
C GLN A 129 4.81 -1.32 -18.50
N HIS A 130 4.53 -1.92 -17.34
CA HIS A 130 3.61 -3.04 -17.20
C HIS A 130 2.39 -2.67 -16.34
N GLU A 131 1.27 -3.31 -16.63
CA GLU A 131 0.04 -3.14 -15.84
C GLU A 131 -0.07 -4.24 -14.79
N PHE A 132 -0.47 -3.86 -13.57
CA PHE A 132 -0.68 -4.77 -12.45
C PHE A 132 -2.11 -4.61 -11.91
N ASP A 133 -2.64 -5.69 -11.31
CA ASP A 133 -3.97 -5.67 -10.74
C ASP A 133 -4.13 -4.57 -9.66
N ALA A 134 -5.03 -3.64 -9.95
CA ALA A 134 -5.29 -2.48 -9.09
C ALA A 134 -5.84 -2.83 -7.69
N GLY A 135 -6.32 -4.06 -7.51
CA GLY A 135 -6.87 -4.55 -6.24
C GLY A 135 -5.84 -5.23 -5.33
N SER A 136 -4.64 -5.52 -5.82
CA SER A 136 -3.65 -6.33 -5.08
C SER A 136 -2.21 -5.88 -5.28
N MET A 137 -1.58 -6.22 -6.41
CA MET A 137 -0.17 -5.96 -6.66
C MET A 137 0.11 -4.52 -7.09
N GLY A 138 -0.78 -3.88 -7.84
CA GLY A 138 -0.62 -2.52 -8.34
C GLY A 138 -0.26 -1.50 -7.25
N PRO A 139 -1.04 -1.37 -6.16
CA PRO A 139 -0.72 -0.44 -5.06
C PRO A 139 0.64 -0.69 -4.41
N LYS A 140 1.10 -1.95 -4.32
CA LYS A 140 2.42 -2.28 -3.78
C LYS A 140 3.55 -1.84 -4.71
N VAL A 141 3.41 -2.09 -6.01
CA VAL A 141 4.37 -1.65 -7.03
C VAL A 141 4.46 -0.12 -7.03
N GLU A 142 3.32 0.59 -7.03
CA GLU A 142 3.28 2.05 -6.93
C GLU A 142 3.99 2.57 -5.67
N ALA A 143 3.71 1.96 -4.50
CA ALA A 143 4.32 2.35 -3.23
C ALA A 143 5.84 2.10 -3.22
N ALA A 144 6.31 0.96 -3.76
CA ALA A 144 7.72 0.66 -3.91
C ALA A 144 8.42 1.66 -4.84
N CYS A 145 7.82 1.97 -6.00
CA CYS A 145 8.34 2.95 -6.96
C CYS A 145 8.42 4.36 -6.36
N ASP A 146 7.35 4.83 -5.67
CA ASP A 146 7.36 6.14 -5.00
C ASP A 146 8.47 6.23 -3.96
N PHE A 147 8.63 5.18 -3.13
CA PHE A 147 9.69 5.14 -2.13
C PHE A 147 11.08 5.22 -2.77
N VAL A 148 11.38 4.34 -3.74
CA VAL A 148 12.68 4.30 -4.42
C VAL A 148 13.02 5.62 -5.11
N ARG A 149 12.08 6.20 -5.87
CA ARG A 149 12.30 7.48 -6.57
C ARG A 149 12.59 8.65 -5.63
N ARG A 150 11.92 8.69 -4.49
CA ARG A 150 12.03 9.83 -3.57
C ARG A 150 13.18 9.73 -2.60
N THR A 151 13.64 8.52 -2.32
CA THR A 151 14.70 8.30 -1.31
C THR A 151 16.02 7.84 -1.91
N GLY A 152 16.00 7.21 -3.07
CA GLY A 152 17.14 6.47 -3.62
C GLY A 152 17.41 5.15 -2.91
N GLU A 153 16.62 4.82 -1.87
CA GLU A 153 16.78 3.62 -1.06
C GLU A 153 15.97 2.45 -1.64
N ARG A 154 16.34 1.24 -1.29
CA ARG A 154 15.79 0.01 -1.83
C ARG A 154 14.42 -0.33 -1.25
N ALA A 155 13.49 -0.80 -2.11
CA ALA A 155 12.27 -1.45 -1.68
C ALA A 155 12.25 -2.92 -2.14
N VAL A 156 11.44 -3.77 -1.47
CA VAL A 156 11.26 -5.16 -1.87
C VAL A 156 9.82 -5.62 -1.64
N ILE A 157 9.29 -6.38 -2.61
CA ILE A 157 7.99 -7.03 -2.53
C ILE A 157 8.22 -8.55 -2.53
N GLY A 158 7.68 -9.28 -1.54
CA GLY A 158 7.86 -10.73 -1.49
C GLY A 158 7.10 -11.40 -0.34
N ALA A 159 7.33 -12.70 -0.17
CA ALA A 159 6.59 -13.50 0.78
C ALA A 159 6.95 -13.16 2.23
N LEU A 160 5.93 -13.11 3.08
CA LEU A 160 6.09 -12.88 4.52
C LEU A 160 7.04 -13.90 5.18
N THR A 161 7.11 -15.12 4.65
CA THR A 161 8.00 -16.20 5.14
C THR A 161 9.48 -15.92 4.87
N ASP A 162 9.79 -15.04 3.92
CA ASP A 162 11.15 -14.84 3.37
C ASP A 162 11.78 -13.50 3.83
N LEU A 163 11.24 -12.88 4.90
CA LEU A 163 11.68 -11.56 5.38
C LEU A 163 13.19 -11.43 5.55
N GLY A 164 13.85 -12.45 6.13
CA GLY A 164 15.31 -12.43 6.32
C GLY A 164 16.07 -12.39 5.00
N ALA A 165 15.66 -13.20 4.03
CA ALA A 165 16.23 -13.26 2.70
C ALA A 165 15.93 -11.97 1.89
N MET A 166 14.74 -11.38 2.05
CA MET A 166 14.41 -10.08 1.45
C MET A 166 15.31 -8.94 1.98
N VAL A 167 15.60 -8.93 3.27
CA VAL A 167 16.55 -7.97 3.87
C VAL A 167 17.93 -8.16 3.28
N ALA A 168 18.40 -9.41 3.11
CA ALA A 168 19.67 -9.75 2.50
C ALA A 168 19.75 -9.45 0.98
N GLY A 169 18.59 -9.24 0.32
CA GLY A 169 18.53 -9.05 -1.13
C GLY A 169 18.50 -10.37 -1.93
N GLU A 170 18.18 -11.48 -1.26
CA GLU A 170 18.22 -12.84 -1.81
C GLU A 170 16.83 -13.38 -2.17
N ALA A 171 15.75 -12.67 -1.82
CA ALA A 171 14.38 -13.04 -2.12
C ALA A 171 13.51 -11.82 -2.42
N GLY A 172 12.31 -12.09 -2.95
CA GLY A 172 11.37 -11.06 -3.38
C GLY A 172 11.76 -10.44 -4.73
N THR A 173 11.01 -9.43 -5.15
CA THR A 173 11.37 -8.52 -6.24
C THR A 173 12.02 -7.29 -5.64
N GLN A 174 13.27 -7.05 -6.00
CA GLN A 174 14.06 -5.91 -5.53
C GLN A 174 13.79 -4.69 -6.41
N PHE A 175 13.49 -3.55 -5.79
CA PHE A 175 13.32 -2.26 -6.46
C PHE A 175 14.50 -1.36 -6.11
N THR A 176 15.21 -0.87 -7.10
CA THR A 176 16.39 0.00 -6.96
C THR A 176 16.32 1.16 -7.94
N ILE A 177 17.14 2.18 -7.78
CA ILE A 177 17.20 3.32 -8.71
C ILE A 177 17.96 2.99 -10.00
N GLU A 178 18.87 2.01 -9.94
CA GLU A 178 19.71 1.49 -11.02
C GLU A 178 19.71 -0.04 -11.00
#